data_a86a31408d22af4fa0acef561e937012
#
_entry.id   a86a31408d22af4fa0acef561e937012
#
_cell.length_a   1.000
_cell.length_b   1.000
_cell.length_c   1.000
_cell.angle_alpha   90.00
_cell.angle_beta   90.00
_cell.angle_gamma   90.00
#
_symmetry.space_group_name_H-M   'P 1'
#
loop_
_entity.id
_entity.type
_entity.pdbx_description
1 polymer ?
#
loop_
_entity_poly.entity_id
_entity_poly.type
_entity_poly.pdbx_seq_one_letter_code
_entity_poly.pdbx_strand_id
1 'polypeptide(L)'
;MKKDRIMGTKKWIYWVSIGTVLIVIYKFFDNFSGIGHWVGNLLSVLAPFLAAILIAYILYQPVTMLENLLKKSKKIKKPRTLAILVVYLLVGILIFFLFKFIIPEIIESVTDLVNNVQNYYNSITTNEIEANWAPFVKDNILKPMVDYIQKIDFKQIFKPEKIGEYLSSAIGIFKAILDIFIALICSIRILSEKERLLAFIRKVAKSTMTENGYKKFDRYFTNGNQIFFKYFASQIIDGIVVAVLMSIALLILKVKYAVLLGFIIGLFNLIPYFGAIFAVIVAALITILTGGFKQAIIVLIVMCIIQQIDANIINPRITSSKLNVSPLLIVFSVTVGGAYFGVIGMFLAVPVGVLLKLMFDDYLDNKQQKDKSIKDKDKEDIKEIEKIEEKKID
;
A
#
# COMPACT_ATOMS: atom_id res chain seq x y z
N MET A 1 0.80 57.49 -39.44
CA MET A 1 0.61 56.23 -40.21
C MET A 1 1.52 55.05 -39.78
N LYS A 2 2.75 55.21 -39.28
CA LYS A 2 3.62 54.06 -38.88
C LYS A 2 3.28 53.52 -37.47
N LYS A 3 2.74 54.34 -36.54
CA LYS A 3 2.44 54.00 -35.16
C LYS A 3 1.15 53.18 -35.03
N ASP A 4 0.17 53.42 -35.89
CA ASP A 4 -1.10 52.73 -35.89
C ASP A 4 -1.01 51.30 -36.47
N ARG A 5 -0.08 51.07 -37.41
CA ARG A 5 0.20 49.75 -37.97
C ARG A 5 0.85 48.78 -36.95
N ILE A 6 1.69 49.32 -36.04
CA ILE A 6 2.39 48.55 -34.99
C ILE A 6 1.41 48.19 -33.86
N MET A 7 0.40 49.03 -33.57
CA MET A 7 -0.60 48.80 -32.56
C MET A 7 -1.63 47.73 -33.01
N GLY A 8 -1.94 47.70 -34.30
CA GLY A 8 -2.82 46.68 -34.90
C GLY A 8 -2.21 45.28 -34.89
N THR A 9 -0.91 45.17 -35.23
CA THR A 9 -0.19 43.89 -35.22
C THR A 9 -0.02 43.29 -33.79
N LYS A 10 0.21 44.14 -32.79
CA LYS A 10 0.26 43.65 -31.39
C LYS A 10 -1.08 43.11 -30.88
N LYS A 11 -2.19 43.77 -31.24
CA LYS A 11 -3.54 43.26 -30.91
C LYS A 11 -3.85 41.94 -31.60
N TRP A 12 -3.48 41.82 -32.88
CA TRP A 12 -3.74 40.59 -33.62
C TRP A 12 -2.92 39.41 -33.09
N ILE A 13 -1.64 39.61 -32.76
CA ILE A 13 -0.78 38.58 -32.11
C ILE A 13 -1.34 38.17 -30.77
N TYR A 14 -1.88 39.11 -29.98
CA TYR A 14 -2.53 38.79 -28.68
C TYR A 14 -3.77 37.90 -28.86
N TRP A 15 -4.66 38.20 -29.81
CA TRP A 15 -5.84 37.38 -30.07
C TRP A 15 -5.50 35.98 -30.65
N VAL A 16 -4.48 35.91 -31.50
CA VAL A 16 -3.97 34.65 -32.06
C VAL A 16 -3.34 33.80 -30.93
N SER A 17 -2.57 34.40 -30.02
CA SER A 17 -1.98 33.67 -28.90
C SER A 17 -3.05 33.13 -27.95
N ILE A 18 -4.10 33.88 -27.65
CA ILE A 18 -5.24 33.41 -26.86
C ILE A 18 -5.95 32.25 -27.57
N GLY A 19 -6.25 32.39 -28.86
CA GLY A 19 -6.87 31.34 -29.67
C GLY A 19 -6.02 30.06 -29.69
N THR A 20 -4.72 30.20 -29.84
CA THR A 20 -3.79 29.05 -29.81
C THR A 20 -3.78 28.36 -28.45
N VAL A 21 -3.74 29.15 -27.36
CA VAL A 21 -3.82 28.60 -25.99
C VAL A 21 -5.13 27.88 -25.76
N LEU A 22 -6.27 28.45 -26.20
CA LEU A 22 -7.57 27.80 -26.08
C LEU A 22 -7.68 26.50 -26.88
N ILE A 23 -7.11 26.46 -28.10
CA ILE A 23 -7.05 25.24 -28.92
C ILE A 23 -6.16 24.18 -28.27
N VAL A 24 -5.02 24.58 -27.69
CA VAL A 24 -4.13 23.65 -26.95
C VAL A 24 -4.83 23.09 -25.72
N ILE A 25 -5.53 23.95 -24.96
CA ILE A 25 -6.32 23.52 -23.81
C ILE A 25 -7.45 22.58 -24.26
N TYR A 26 -8.19 22.92 -25.31
CA TYR A 26 -9.25 22.05 -25.83
C TYR A 26 -8.70 20.70 -26.30
N LYS A 27 -7.62 20.69 -27.10
CA LYS A 27 -6.96 19.46 -27.54
C LYS A 27 -6.37 18.64 -26.37
N PHE A 28 -5.91 19.29 -25.31
CA PHE A 28 -5.45 18.62 -24.10
C PHE A 28 -6.59 17.87 -23.41
N PHE A 29 -7.75 18.50 -23.27
CA PHE A 29 -8.95 17.85 -22.68
C PHE A 29 -9.55 16.78 -23.61
N ASP A 30 -9.54 17.00 -24.91
CA ASP A 30 -10.05 16.04 -25.91
C ASP A 30 -9.19 14.76 -25.95
N ASN A 31 -7.88 14.87 -25.73
CA ASN A 31 -6.95 13.74 -25.64
C ASN A 31 -6.69 13.23 -24.23
N PHE A 32 -7.50 13.62 -23.24
CA PHE A 32 -7.27 13.24 -21.85
C PHE A 32 -7.30 11.71 -21.65
N SER A 33 -8.17 11.00 -22.38
CA SER A 33 -8.19 9.53 -22.41
C SER A 33 -6.91 8.93 -22.98
N GLY A 34 -6.33 9.53 -24.02
CA GLY A 34 -5.05 9.12 -24.61
C GLY A 34 -3.88 9.30 -23.65
N ILE A 35 -3.87 10.40 -22.88
CA ILE A 35 -2.89 10.63 -21.82
C ILE A 35 -3.02 9.57 -20.72
N GLY A 36 -4.27 9.24 -20.31
CA GLY A 36 -4.54 8.18 -19.35
C GLY A 36 -4.00 6.82 -19.80
N HIS A 37 -4.25 6.44 -21.04
CA HIS A 37 -3.69 5.22 -21.64
C HIS A 37 -2.16 5.23 -21.71
N TRP A 38 -1.56 6.34 -22.10
CA TRP A 38 -0.10 6.49 -22.15
C TRP A 38 0.53 6.35 -20.76
N VAL A 39 -0.03 7.03 -19.76
CA VAL A 39 0.41 6.90 -18.36
C VAL A 39 0.23 5.47 -17.84
N GLY A 40 -0.90 4.82 -18.16
CA GLY A 40 -1.14 3.43 -17.81
C GLY A 40 -0.10 2.48 -18.42
N ASN A 41 0.23 2.66 -19.69
CA ASN A 41 1.26 1.89 -20.37
C ASN A 41 2.65 2.14 -19.75
N LEU A 42 2.98 3.40 -19.44
CA LEU A 42 4.24 3.75 -18.79
C LEU A 42 4.35 3.10 -17.40
N LEU A 43 3.27 3.13 -16.60
CA LEU A 43 3.22 2.48 -15.29
C LEU A 43 3.34 0.96 -15.42
N SER A 44 2.75 0.35 -16.44
CA SER A 44 2.89 -1.09 -16.71
C SER A 44 4.34 -1.47 -17.01
N VAL A 45 5.06 -0.68 -17.81
CA VAL A 45 6.49 -0.89 -18.08
C VAL A 45 7.36 -0.67 -16.85
N LEU A 46 6.96 0.26 -15.98
CA LEU A 46 7.67 0.56 -14.73
C LEU A 46 7.32 -0.38 -13.58
N ALA A 47 6.27 -1.20 -13.72
CA ALA A 47 5.79 -2.10 -12.67
C ALA A 47 6.90 -2.99 -12.05
N PRO A 48 7.77 -3.68 -12.82
CA PRO A 48 8.84 -4.49 -12.23
C PRO A 48 9.86 -3.66 -11.46
N PHE A 49 10.11 -2.40 -11.85
CA PHE A 49 11.01 -1.49 -11.11
C PHE A 49 10.37 -1.01 -9.81
N LEU A 50 9.06 -0.71 -9.81
CA LEU A 50 8.31 -0.37 -8.60
C LEU A 50 8.27 -1.56 -7.64
N ALA A 51 8.04 -2.76 -8.14
CA ALA A 51 8.14 -4.00 -7.37
C ALA A 51 9.55 -4.20 -6.79
N ALA A 52 10.61 -3.92 -7.57
CA ALA A 52 11.99 -3.98 -7.11
C ALA A 52 12.26 -3.02 -5.94
N ILE A 53 11.75 -1.79 -6.01
CA ILE A 53 11.86 -0.81 -4.93
C ILE A 53 11.15 -1.35 -3.68
N LEU A 54 9.93 -1.87 -3.82
CA LEU A 54 9.16 -2.43 -2.70
C LEU A 54 9.92 -3.61 -2.04
N ILE A 55 10.39 -4.57 -2.84
CA ILE A 55 11.21 -5.70 -2.35
C ILE A 55 12.46 -5.20 -1.63
N ALA A 56 13.15 -4.20 -2.20
CA ALA A 56 14.33 -3.62 -1.57
C ALA A 56 13.99 -2.93 -0.23
N TYR A 57 12.86 -2.25 -0.12
CA TYR A 57 12.40 -1.67 1.15
C TYR A 57 12.13 -2.75 2.20
N ILE A 58 11.44 -3.82 1.83
CA ILE A 58 11.12 -4.94 2.72
C ILE A 58 12.40 -5.62 3.23
N LEU A 59 13.33 -5.93 2.32
CA LEU A 59 14.54 -6.68 2.64
C LEU A 59 15.67 -5.83 3.22
N TYR A 60 15.52 -4.50 3.23
CA TYR A 60 16.57 -3.60 3.72
C TYR A 60 16.93 -3.86 5.18
N GLN A 61 15.95 -4.05 6.06
CA GLN A 61 16.20 -4.28 7.49
C GLN A 61 16.93 -5.59 7.76
N PRO A 62 16.45 -6.76 7.29
CA PRO A 62 17.18 -8.00 7.48
C PRO A 62 18.59 -7.96 6.87
N VAL A 63 18.75 -7.33 5.70
CA VAL A 63 20.08 -7.15 5.08
C VAL A 63 20.98 -6.30 5.97
N THR A 64 20.50 -5.18 6.50
CA THR A 64 21.30 -4.28 7.35
C THR A 64 21.66 -4.94 8.70
N MET A 65 20.73 -5.69 9.30
CA MET A 65 21.00 -6.46 10.51
C MET A 65 22.11 -7.47 10.29
N LEU A 66 22.01 -8.24 9.20
CA LEU A 66 23.04 -9.25 8.87
C LEU A 66 24.37 -8.60 8.49
N GLU A 67 24.36 -7.51 7.72
CA GLU A 67 25.56 -6.73 7.38
C GLU A 67 26.29 -6.28 8.65
N ASN A 68 25.56 -5.73 9.64
CA ASN A 68 26.15 -5.28 10.90
C ASN A 68 26.74 -6.43 11.72
N LEU A 69 26.13 -7.61 11.69
CA LEU A 69 26.69 -8.82 12.30
C LEU A 69 27.98 -9.26 11.58
N LEU A 70 27.96 -9.27 10.26
CA LEU A 70 29.10 -9.66 9.43
C LEU A 70 30.28 -8.68 9.53
N LYS A 71 30.03 -7.39 9.71
CA LYS A 71 31.07 -6.36 9.94
C LYS A 71 31.87 -6.59 11.20
N LYS A 72 31.34 -7.29 12.21
CA LYS A 72 32.09 -7.65 13.41
C LYS A 72 33.22 -8.64 13.13
N SER A 73 33.13 -9.38 12.02
CA SER A 73 34.16 -10.34 11.60
C SER A 73 35.15 -9.67 10.63
N LYS A 74 36.40 -9.47 11.07
CA LYS A 74 37.49 -8.88 10.26
C LYS A 74 37.84 -9.69 9.00
N LYS A 75 37.35 -10.94 8.86
CA LYS A 75 37.67 -11.83 7.72
C LYS A 75 36.80 -11.55 6.46
N ILE A 76 35.70 -10.82 6.58
CA ILE A 76 34.72 -10.62 5.49
C ILE A 76 35.03 -9.33 4.76
N LYS A 77 35.54 -9.41 3.52
CA LYS A 77 35.92 -8.25 2.70
C LYS A 77 34.71 -7.46 2.17
N LYS A 78 33.55 -8.11 1.94
CA LYS A 78 32.32 -7.49 1.36
C LYS A 78 31.09 -7.89 2.17
N PRO A 79 30.90 -7.36 3.40
CA PRO A 79 29.82 -7.80 4.30
C PRO A 79 28.43 -7.51 3.71
N ARG A 80 28.25 -6.39 3.01
CA ARG A 80 26.95 -6.03 2.39
C ARG A 80 26.53 -6.99 1.29
N THR A 81 27.42 -7.32 0.37
CA THR A 81 27.12 -8.26 -0.73
C THR A 81 26.78 -9.66 -0.19
N LEU A 82 27.53 -10.12 0.83
CA LEU A 82 27.25 -11.39 1.48
C LEU A 82 25.92 -11.38 2.23
N ALA A 83 25.61 -10.28 2.94
CA ALA A 83 24.34 -10.11 3.63
C ALA A 83 23.14 -10.16 2.65
N ILE A 84 23.23 -9.47 1.52
CA ILE A 84 22.21 -9.51 0.47
C ILE A 84 22.03 -10.94 -0.02
N LEU A 85 23.10 -11.62 -0.40
CA LEU A 85 23.04 -12.98 -0.94
C LEU A 85 22.39 -13.95 0.06
N VAL A 86 22.79 -13.90 1.33
CA VAL A 86 22.24 -14.77 2.38
C VAL A 86 20.75 -14.45 2.63
N VAL A 87 20.37 -13.17 2.70
CA VAL A 87 18.96 -12.80 2.91
C VAL A 87 18.09 -13.25 1.75
N TYR A 88 18.51 -13.05 0.49
CA TYR A 88 17.75 -13.52 -0.68
C TYR A 88 17.67 -15.05 -0.73
N LEU A 89 18.73 -15.77 -0.34
CA LEU A 89 18.70 -17.23 -0.22
C LEU A 89 17.69 -17.66 0.85
N LEU A 90 17.70 -17.04 2.03
CA LEU A 90 16.76 -17.34 3.12
C LEU A 90 15.31 -17.05 2.69
N VAL A 91 15.06 -15.93 2.02
CA VAL A 91 13.75 -15.59 1.48
C VAL A 91 13.33 -16.60 0.41
N GLY A 92 14.23 -16.99 -0.48
CA GLY A 92 13.96 -18.03 -1.48
C GLY A 92 13.62 -19.38 -0.85
N ILE A 93 14.34 -19.79 0.19
CA ILE A 93 14.03 -21.01 0.98
C ILE A 93 12.66 -20.85 1.66
N LEU A 94 12.37 -19.71 2.27
CA LEU A 94 11.08 -19.45 2.92
C LEU A 94 9.93 -19.53 1.89
N ILE A 95 10.07 -18.90 0.73
CA ILE A 95 9.11 -18.96 -0.35
C ILE A 95 8.94 -20.39 -0.86
N PHE A 96 10.02 -21.16 -1.00
CA PHE A 96 9.96 -22.57 -1.39
C PHE A 96 9.14 -23.41 -0.41
N PHE A 97 9.36 -23.24 0.92
CA PHE A 97 8.57 -23.92 1.93
C PHE A 97 7.09 -23.47 1.93
N LEU A 98 6.84 -22.18 1.73
CA LEU A 98 5.50 -21.63 1.56
C LEU A 98 4.76 -22.32 0.40
N PHE A 99 5.39 -22.41 -0.77
CA PHE A 99 4.81 -23.07 -1.94
C PHE A 99 4.63 -24.57 -1.72
N LYS A 100 5.57 -25.23 -1.05
CA LYS A 100 5.54 -26.68 -0.83
C LYS A 100 4.49 -27.12 0.19
N PHE A 101 4.27 -26.34 1.26
CA PHE A 101 3.41 -26.76 2.38
C PHE A 101 2.09 -25.98 2.45
N ILE A 102 2.11 -24.66 2.25
CA ILE A 102 0.91 -23.84 2.44
C ILE A 102 0.05 -23.80 1.18
N ILE A 103 0.65 -23.69 0.00
CA ILE A 103 -0.13 -23.58 -1.24
C ILE A 103 -0.94 -24.85 -1.54
N PRO A 104 -0.41 -26.09 -1.40
CA PRO A 104 -1.23 -27.29 -1.57
C PRO A 104 -2.41 -27.34 -0.59
N GLU A 105 -2.20 -27.03 0.69
CA GLU A 105 -3.25 -26.97 1.70
C GLU A 105 -4.35 -25.97 1.33
N ILE A 106 -3.95 -24.78 0.82
CA ILE A 106 -4.90 -23.78 0.33
C ILE A 106 -5.71 -24.31 -0.85
N ILE A 107 -5.03 -24.91 -1.85
CA ILE A 107 -5.70 -25.47 -3.04
C ILE A 107 -6.67 -26.57 -2.66
N GLU A 108 -6.27 -27.49 -1.79
CA GLU A 108 -7.12 -28.56 -1.28
C GLU A 108 -8.33 -27.99 -0.54
N SER A 109 -8.11 -27.05 0.38
CA SER A 109 -9.15 -26.37 1.12
C SER A 109 -10.17 -25.64 0.24
N VAL A 110 -9.70 -24.90 -0.76
CA VAL A 110 -10.57 -24.22 -1.72
C VAL A 110 -11.34 -25.23 -2.57
N THR A 111 -10.67 -26.28 -3.06
CA THR A 111 -11.29 -27.32 -3.87
C THR A 111 -12.37 -28.07 -3.08
N ASP A 112 -12.08 -28.43 -1.83
CA ASP A 112 -13.05 -29.10 -0.94
C ASP A 112 -14.24 -28.20 -0.63
N LEU A 113 -14.00 -26.90 -0.31
CA LEU A 113 -15.07 -25.93 -0.07
C LEU A 113 -16.01 -25.84 -1.28
N VAL A 114 -15.46 -25.69 -2.47
CA VAL A 114 -16.25 -25.55 -3.70
C VAL A 114 -17.03 -26.82 -4.02
N ASN A 115 -16.40 -27.99 -3.91
CA ASN A 115 -17.06 -29.26 -4.19
C ASN A 115 -18.20 -29.57 -3.20
N ASN A 116 -18.09 -29.12 -1.96
CA ASN A 116 -19.02 -29.42 -0.89
C ASN A 116 -19.93 -28.26 -0.51
N VAL A 117 -19.83 -27.09 -1.19
CA VAL A 117 -20.63 -25.91 -0.82
C VAL A 117 -22.13 -26.17 -0.78
N GLN A 118 -22.65 -26.99 -1.72
CA GLN A 118 -24.06 -27.37 -1.75
C GLN A 118 -24.44 -28.25 -0.57
N ASN A 119 -23.56 -29.19 -0.21
CA ASN A 119 -23.80 -30.08 0.97
C ASN A 119 -23.78 -29.25 2.25
N TYR A 120 -22.86 -28.31 2.40
CA TYR A 120 -22.82 -27.40 3.54
C TYR A 120 -24.07 -26.52 3.62
N TYR A 121 -24.50 -25.97 2.50
CA TYR A 121 -25.75 -25.19 2.44
C TYR A 121 -26.97 -26.05 2.87
N ASN A 122 -27.09 -27.29 2.36
CA ASN A 122 -28.18 -28.18 2.70
C ASN A 122 -28.13 -28.59 4.18
N SER A 123 -26.95 -28.82 4.76
CA SER A 123 -26.79 -29.17 6.17
C SER A 123 -27.26 -28.09 7.14
N ILE A 124 -26.99 -26.81 6.77
CA ILE A 124 -27.49 -25.66 7.56
C ILE A 124 -29.03 -25.62 7.53
N THR A 125 -29.62 -25.99 6.38
CA THR A 125 -31.08 -25.90 6.21
C THR A 125 -31.85 -27.01 6.91
N THR A 126 -31.18 -28.14 7.21
CA THR A 126 -31.86 -29.32 7.79
C THR A 126 -31.72 -29.42 9.31
N ASN A 127 -30.64 -28.89 9.89
CA ASN A 127 -30.25 -29.29 11.24
C ASN A 127 -30.32 -28.22 12.33
N GLU A 128 -30.54 -26.94 12.08
CA GLU A 128 -30.14 -26.01 13.16
C GLU A 128 -31.02 -24.78 13.39
N ILE A 129 -32.16 -24.58 12.72
CA ILE A 129 -32.64 -23.20 12.81
C ILE A 129 -34.13 -23.07 13.07
N GLU A 130 -34.51 -23.21 14.33
CA GLU A 130 -35.75 -22.70 14.90
C GLU A 130 -35.74 -21.16 15.15
N ALA A 131 -34.68 -20.45 14.79
CA ALA A 131 -34.57 -19.01 15.03
C ALA A 131 -35.15 -18.17 13.86
N ASN A 132 -36.01 -17.21 14.20
CA ASN A 132 -36.75 -16.35 13.25
C ASN A 132 -35.88 -15.56 12.24
N TRP A 133 -34.58 -15.37 12.51
CA TRP A 133 -33.63 -14.64 11.61
C TRP A 133 -32.96 -15.56 10.60
N ALA A 134 -33.03 -16.87 10.78
CA ALA A 134 -32.41 -17.83 9.88
C ALA A 134 -32.88 -17.78 8.43
N PRO A 135 -34.19 -17.64 8.14
CA PRO A 135 -34.66 -17.47 6.77
C PRO A 135 -34.05 -16.27 6.09
N PHE A 136 -33.88 -15.17 6.82
CA PHE A 136 -33.27 -13.94 6.26
C PHE A 136 -31.80 -14.16 5.84
N VAL A 137 -31.00 -14.78 6.70
CA VAL A 137 -29.57 -15.08 6.40
C VAL A 137 -29.47 -16.10 5.27
N LYS A 138 -30.33 -17.12 5.29
CA LYS A 138 -30.37 -18.17 4.26
C LYS A 138 -30.69 -17.59 2.88
N ASP A 139 -31.77 -16.84 2.77
CA ASP A 139 -32.29 -16.41 1.46
C ASP A 139 -31.54 -15.20 0.91
N ASN A 140 -31.09 -14.26 1.78
CA ASN A 140 -30.49 -13.02 1.36
C ASN A 140 -28.95 -13.03 1.33
N ILE A 141 -28.30 -13.96 2.06
CA ILE A 141 -26.84 -14.00 2.16
C ILE A 141 -26.29 -15.32 1.63
N LEU A 142 -26.72 -16.45 2.22
CA LEU A 142 -26.11 -17.75 1.91
C LEU A 142 -26.48 -18.24 0.51
N LYS A 143 -27.75 -18.16 0.12
CA LYS A 143 -28.20 -18.63 -1.20
C LYS A 143 -27.53 -17.88 -2.35
N PRO A 144 -27.52 -16.52 -2.41
CA PRO A 144 -26.77 -15.81 -3.45
C PRO A 144 -25.29 -16.14 -3.45
N MET A 145 -24.68 -16.36 -2.28
CA MET A 145 -23.27 -16.71 -2.17
C MET A 145 -22.99 -18.11 -2.73
N VAL A 146 -23.83 -19.09 -2.39
CA VAL A 146 -23.71 -20.47 -2.91
C VAL A 146 -23.92 -20.48 -4.43
N ASP A 147 -24.95 -19.79 -4.93
CA ASP A 147 -25.23 -19.66 -6.35
C ASP A 147 -24.06 -19.00 -7.10
N TYR A 148 -23.42 -18.01 -6.47
CA TYR A 148 -22.24 -17.35 -7.04
C TYR A 148 -21.02 -18.28 -7.05
N ILE A 149 -20.72 -18.96 -5.93
CA ILE A 149 -19.61 -19.92 -5.83
C ILE A 149 -19.79 -21.08 -6.83
N GLN A 150 -21.00 -21.59 -7.00
CA GLN A 150 -21.28 -22.66 -7.98
C GLN A 150 -21.09 -22.24 -9.42
N LYS A 151 -21.32 -20.95 -9.74
CA LYS A 151 -21.05 -20.39 -11.08
C LYS A 151 -19.55 -20.25 -11.38
N ILE A 152 -18.73 -20.16 -10.33
CA ILE A 152 -17.28 -20.11 -10.48
C ILE A 152 -16.80 -21.56 -10.63
N ASP A 153 -16.49 -21.97 -11.84
CA ASP A 153 -15.86 -23.28 -12.09
C ASP A 153 -14.38 -23.24 -11.66
N PHE A 154 -14.17 -23.39 -10.35
CA PHE A 154 -12.82 -23.43 -9.77
C PHE A 154 -12.00 -24.61 -10.29
N LYS A 155 -12.67 -25.71 -10.69
CA LYS A 155 -11.98 -26.82 -11.39
C LYS A 155 -11.41 -26.38 -12.74
N GLN A 156 -12.05 -25.42 -13.39
CA GLN A 156 -11.50 -24.79 -14.59
C GLN A 156 -10.37 -23.80 -14.29
N ILE A 157 -10.37 -23.13 -13.16
CA ILE A 157 -9.29 -22.21 -12.78
C ILE A 157 -8.01 -22.97 -12.39
N PHE A 158 -8.17 -24.13 -11.72
CA PHE A 158 -7.05 -24.98 -11.29
C PHE A 158 -6.80 -26.22 -12.19
N LYS A 159 -7.52 -26.37 -13.32
CA LYS A 159 -7.23 -27.41 -14.29
C LYS A 159 -5.82 -27.21 -14.87
N PRO A 160 -4.98 -28.29 -14.87
CA PRO A 160 -3.69 -28.27 -15.58
C PRO A 160 -3.81 -27.82 -17.05
N GLU A 161 -4.96 -28.10 -17.68
CA GLU A 161 -5.25 -27.73 -19.07
C GLU A 161 -5.54 -26.25 -19.25
N LYS A 162 -6.13 -25.55 -18.25
CA LYS A 162 -6.29 -24.08 -18.28
C LYS A 162 -5.08 -23.34 -17.76
N ILE A 163 -4.32 -23.94 -16.87
CA ILE A 163 -2.93 -23.53 -16.69
C ILE A 163 -2.23 -23.62 -18.05
N GLY A 164 -2.52 -24.63 -18.87
CA GLY A 164 -2.11 -24.75 -20.26
C GLY A 164 -2.68 -23.67 -21.20
N GLU A 165 -3.92 -23.20 -21.06
CA GLU A 165 -4.48 -22.08 -21.84
C GLU A 165 -3.97 -20.70 -21.36
N TYR A 166 -3.72 -20.52 -20.06
CA TYR A 166 -2.91 -19.41 -19.54
C TYR A 166 -1.43 -19.56 -19.93
N LEU A 167 -0.92 -20.81 -20.06
CA LEU A 167 0.41 -21.17 -20.58
C LEU A 167 0.48 -21.04 -22.11
N SER A 168 -0.60 -21.23 -22.85
CA SER A 168 -0.64 -21.02 -24.31
C SER A 168 -0.63 -19.54 -24.71
N SER A 169 -0.92 -18.64 -23.80
CA SER A 169 -0.36 -17.29 -23.83
C SER A 169 1.10 -17.34 -23.35
N ALA A 170 1.93 -18.17 -24.00
CA ALA A 170 3.37 -18.30 -23.68
C ALA A 170 4.07 -16.95 -23.53
N ILE A 171 3.58 -15.93 -24.22
CA ILE A 171 3.98 -14.52 -24.09
C ILE A 171 3.65 -13.94 -22.72
N GLY A 172 2.48 -14.25 -22.12
CA GLY A 172 2.07 -13.69 -20.82
C GLY A 172 2.90 -14.22 -19.65
N ILE A 173 3.19 -15.53 -19.66
CA ILE A 173 4.02 -16.17 -18.61
C ILE A 173 5.49 -15.77 -18.78
N PHE A 174 5.99 -15.76 -20.00
CA PHE A 174 7.34 -15.29 -20.26
C PHE A 174 7.51 -13.84 -19.78
N LYS A 175 6.51 -12.98 -20.03
CA LYS A 175 6.49 -11.62 -19.49
C LYS A 175 6.47 -11.61 -17.96
N ALA A 176 5.60 -12.38 -17.31
CA ALA A 176 5.53 -12.43 -15.85
C ALA A 176 6.84 -12.94 -15.22
N ILE A 177 7.45 -13.96 -15.80
CA ILE A 177 8.77 -14.46 -15.36
C ILE A 177 9.84 -13.39 -15.55
N LEU A 178 9.86 -12.70 -16.69
CA LEU A 178 10.79 -11.60 -16.94
C LEU A 178 10.56 -10.46 -15.94
N ASP A 179 9.32 -10.07 -15.66
CA ASP A 179 9.00 -9.00 -14.72
C ASP A 179 9.48 -9.34 -13.30
N ILE A 180 9.27 -10.59 -12.86
CA ILE A 180 9.78 -11.08 -11.56
C ILE A 180 11.32 -11.08 -11.56
N PHE A 181 11.94 -11.55 -12.62
CA PHE A 181 13.40 -11.61 -12.75
C PHE A 181 14.02 -10.22 -12.74
N ILE A 182 13.44 -9.28 -13.50
CA ILE A 182 13.84 -7.86 -13.51
C ILE A 182 13.67 -7.25 -12.10
N ALA A 183 12.52 -7.50 -11.45
CA ALA A 183 12.27 -6.99 -10.11
C ALA A 183 13.29 -7.49 -9.10
N LEU A 184 13.65 -8.78 -9.12
CA LEU A 184 14.67 -9.37 -8.24
C LEU A 184 16.07 -8.80 -8.52
N ILE A 185 16.50 -8.73 -9.77
CA ILE A 185 17.81 -8.17 -10.12
C ILE A 185 17.89 -6.69 -9.71
N CYS A 186 16.87 -5.91 -10.05
CA CYS A 186 16.82 -4.50 -9.71
C CYS A 186 16.78 -4.28 -8.19
N SER A 187 16.06 -5.12 -7.42
CA SER A 187 16.03 -5.00 -5.97
C SER A 187 17.39 -5.32 -5.33
N ILE A 188 18.10 -6.33 -5.83
CA ILE A 188 19.48 -6.62 -5.42
C ILE A 188 20.40 -5.42 -5.71
N ARG A 189 20.28 -4.82 -6.89
CA ARG A 189 21.07 -3.64 -7.27
C ARG A 189 20.73 -2.43 -6.41
N ILE A 190 19.46 -2.16 -6.19
CA ILE A 190 19.00 -1.07 -5.30
C ILE A 190 19.59 -1.25 -3.90
N LEU A 191 19.52 -2.45 -3.32
CA LEU A 191 20.11 -2.73 -2.00
C LEU A 191 21.63 -2.59 -2.01
N SER A 192 22.31 -3.07 -3.06
CA SER A 192 23.77 -3.01 -3.16
C SER A 192 24.28 -1.57 -3.32
N GLU A 193 23.59 -0.75 -4.12
CA GLU A 193 24.01 0.59 -4.51
C GLU A 193 23.18 1.70 -3.85
N LYS A 194 22.44 1.41 -2.79
CA LYS A 194 21.52 2.35 -2.13
C LYS A 194 22.16 3.71 -1.85
N GLU A 195 23.34 3.70 -1.22
CA GLU A 195 24.04 4.94 -0.86
C GLU A 195 24.38 5.80 -2.09
N ARG A 196 24.80 5.13 -3.17
CA ARG A 196 25.14 5.78 -4.44
C ARG A 196 23.90 6.38 -5.12
N LEU A 197 22.79 5.62 -5.13
CA LEU A 197 21.52 6.07 -5.69
C LEU A 197 20.96 7.26 -4.92
N LEU A 198 20.95 7.21 -3.59
CA LEU A 198 20.51 8.32 -2.76
C LEU A 198 21.40 9.56 -2.93
N ALA A 199 22.73 9.36 -2.99
CA ALA A 199 23.67 10.46 -3.24
C ALA A 199 23.46 11.08 -4.62
N PHE A 200 23.17 10.28 -5.65
CA PHE A 200 22.87 10.77 -6.99
C PHE A 200 21.59 11.63 -7.00
N ILE A 201 20.50 11.14 -6.40
CA ILE A 201 19.23 11.88 -6.30
C ILE A 201 19.45 13.23 -5.58
N ARG A 202 20.18 13.21 -4.45
CA ARG A 202 20.55 14.43 -3.72
C ARG A 202 21.41 15.39 -4.55
N LYS A 203 22.35 14.86 -5.32
CA LYS A 203 23.20 15.66 -6.21
C LYS A 203 22.38 16.34 -7.30
N VAL A 204 21.46 15.63 -7.94
CA VAL A 204 20.55 16.19 -8.95
C VAL A 204 19.68 17.26 -8.31
N ALA A 205 19.04 17.00 -7.18
CA ALA A 205 18.21 17.96 -6.48
C ALA A 205 18.99 19.22 -6.09
N LYS A 206 20.23 19.07 -5.59
CA LYS A 206 21.10 20.20 -5.23
C LYS A 206 21.51 21.06 -6.42
N SER A 207 21.64 20.46 -7.62
CA SER A 207 22.02 21.21 -8.82
C SER A 207 20.86 21.89 -9.52
N THR A 208 19.62 21.44 -9.27
CA THR A 208 18.42 21.97 -9.95
C THR A 208 17.57 22.88 -9.08
N MET A 209 17.69 22.77 -7.75
CA MET A 209 16.89 23.54 -6.80
C MET A 209 17.68 24.68 -6.15
N THR A 210 16.96 25.72 -5.69
CA THR A 210 17.53 26.74 -4.81
C THR A 210 17.95 26.12 -3.48
N GLU A 211 18.86 26.76 -2.74
CA GLU A 211 19.37 26.24 -1.45
C GLU A 211 18.24 25.95 -0.46
N ASN A 212 17.24 26.83 -0.35
CA ASN A 212 16.07 26.61 0.50
C ASN A 212 15.17 25.50 -0.02
N GLY A 213 15.03 25.37 -1.34
CA GLY A 213 14.31 24.27 -1.99
C GLY A 213 14.97 22.92 -1.71
N TYR A 214 16.30 22.86 -1.84
CA TYR A 214 17.06 21.64 -1.56
C TYR A 214 16.95 21.21 -0.08
N LYS A 215 17.06 22.15 0.89
CA LYS A 215 16.90 21.83 2.32
C LYS A 215 15.53 21.19 2.62
N LYS A 216 14.45 21.73 2.02
CA LYS A 216 13.11 21.16 2.13
C LYS A 216 13.00 19.78 1.47
N PHE A 217 13.53 19.66 0.24
CA PHE A 217 13.55 18.39 -0.49
C PHE A 217 14.28 17.30 0.30
N ASP A 218 15.50 17.56 0.80
CA ASP A 218 16.30 16.58 1.54
C ASP A 218 15.60 16.15 2.84
N ARG A 219 14.94 17.07 3.53
CA ARG A 219 14.10 16.77 4.71
C ARG A 219 12.96 15.84 4.35
N TYR A 220 12.15 16.17 3.33
CA TYR A 220 11.00 15.34 2.94
C TYR A 220 11.42 14.01 2.34
N PHE A 221 12.48 13.99 1.58
CA PHE A 221 13.04 12.77 1.01
C PHE A 221 13.54 11.81 2.08
N THR A 222 14.26 12.33 3.08
CA THR A 222 14.76 11.54 4.20
C THR A 222 13.62 11.02 5.08
N ASN A 223 12.68 11.89 5.45
CA ASN A 223 11.52 11.52 6.25
C ASN A 223 10.62 10.53 5.49
N GLY A 224 10.35 10.80 4.21
CA GLY A 224 9.58 9.90 3.35
C GLY A 224 10.20 8.51 3.30
N ASN A 225 11.49 8.42 3.02
CA ASN A 225 12.20 7.15 2.99
C ASN A 225 12.08 6.38 4.32
N GLN A 226 12.13 7.06 5.47
CA GLN A 226 11.95 6.44 6.78
C GLN A 226 10.50 6.00 7.03
N ILE A 227 9.51 6.84 6.63
CA ILE A 227 8.08 6.53 6.77
C ILE A 227 7.74 5.26 5.98
N PHE A 228 8.08 5.24 4.69
CA PHE A 228 7.84 4.09 3.82
C PHE A 228 8.49 2.82 4.35
N PHE A 229 9.78 2.92 4.72
CA PHE A 229 10.52 1.78 5.26
C PHE A 229 9.86 1.20 6.52
N LYS A 230 9.62 2.04 7.53
CA LYS A 230 9.01 1.61 8.79
C LYS A 230 7.62 1.02 8.58
N TYR A 231 6.81 1.67 7.74
CA TYR A 231 5.45 1.20 7.44
C TYR A 231 5.45 -0.20 6.83
N PHE A 232 6.22 -0.42 5.75
CA PHE A 232 6.24 -1.71 5.08
C PHE A 232 6.79 -2.83 5.98
N ALA A 233 7.89 -2.57 6.67
CA ALA A 233 8.46 -3.55 7.59
C ALA A 233 7.46 -3.93 8.69
N SER A 234 6.81 -2.94 9.30
CA SER A 234 5.79 -3.16 10.33
C SER A 234 4.60 -3.95 9.79
N GLN A 235 4.06 -3.53 8.63
CA GLN A 235 2.84 -4.10 8.09
C GLN A 235 3.00 -5.58 7.70
N ILE A 236 4.17 -5.95 7.15
CA ILE A 236 4.46 -7.34 6.81
C ILE A 236 4.63 -8.21 8.05
N ILE A 237 5.40 -7.73 9.04
CA ILE A 237 5.57 -8.47 10.29
C ILE A 237 4.21 -8.65 10.97
N ASP A 238 3.40 -7.60 11.03
CA ASP A 238 2.06 -7.61 11.60
C ASP A 238 1.15 -8.63 10.90
N GLY A 239 1.08 -8.57 9.57
CA GLY A 239 0.30 -9.53 8.78
C GLY A 239 0.72 -10.98 8.99
N ILE A 240 2.03 -11.28 9.11
CA ILE A 240 2.52 -12.63 9.40
C ILE A 240 2.12 -13.05 10.82
N VAL A 241 2.30 -12.18 11.82
CA VAL A 241 1.94 -12.48 13.21
C VAL A 241 0.44 -12.74 13.32
N VAL A 242 -0.40 -11.91 12.72
CA VAL A 242 -1.85 -12.09 12.70
C VAL A 242 -2.25 -13.37 11.96
N ALA A 243 -1.62 -13.69 10.81
CA ALA A 243 -1.86 -14.94 10.09
C ALA A 243 -1.62 -16.16 10.96
N VAL A 244 -0.48 -16.20 11.66
CA VAL A 244 -0.12 -17.31 12.54
C VAL A 244 -1.06 -17.42 13.74
N LEU A 245 -1.32 -16.30 14.43
CA LEU A 245 -2.21 -16.27 15.59
C LEU A 245 -3.63 -16.71 15.23
N MET A 246 -4.16 -16.21 14.11
CA MET A 246 -5.49 -16.59 13.62
C MET A 246 -5.53 -18.05 13.20
N SER A 247 -4.52 -18.55 12.47
CA SER A 247 -4.46 -19.97 12.11
C SER A 247 -4.47 -20.86 13.34
N ILE A 248 -3.66 -20.56 14.37
CA ILE A 248 -3.61 -21.32 15.62
C ILE A 248 -4.96 -21.27 16.35
N ALA A 249 -5.56 -20.08 16.48
CA ALA A 249 -6.85 -19.94 17.16
C ALA A 249 -7.96 -20.73 16.44
N LEU A 250 -8.02 -20.66 15.13
CA LEU A 250 -8.99 -21.39 14.31
C LEU A 250 -8.76 -22.89 14.34
N LEU A 251 -7.51 -23.36 14.42
CA LEU A 251 -7.18 -24.80 14.64
C LEU A 251 -7.66 -25.28 16.00
N ILE A 252 -7.45 -24.51 17.06
CA ILE A 252 -7.94 -24.84 18.43
C ILE A 252 -9.46 -24.94 18.44
N LEU A 253 -10.14 -24.06 17.73
CA LEU A 253 -11.61 -24.08 17.56
C LEU A 253 -12.09 -25.16 16.59
N LYS A 254 -11.18 -25.97 16.04
CA LYS A 254 -11.47 -27.03 15.06
C LYS A 254 -12.29 -26.52 13.86
N VAL A 255 -11.99 -25.28 13.43
CA VAL A 255 -12.61 -24.67 12.25
C VAL A 255 -12.05 -25.34 11.01
N LYS A 256 -12.94 -25.72 10.09
CA LYS A 256 -12.51 -26.25 8.80
C LYS A 256 -11.79 -25.16 8.01
N TYR A 257 -10.71 -25.51 7.34
CA TYR A 257 -9.85 -24.57 6.58
C TYR A 257 -9.15 -23.49 7.43
N ALA A 258 -8.82 -23.82 8.67
CA ALA A 258 -8.20 -22.88 9.62
C ALA A 258 -6.94 -22.21 9.08
N VAL A 259 -6.06 -22.97 8.42
CA VAL A 259 -4.81 -22.44 7.82
C VAL A 259 -5.10 -21.50 6.65
N LEU A 260 -6.04 -21.88 5.77
CA LEU A 260 -6.49 -21.03 4.67
C LEU A 260 -7.08 -19.71 5.20
N LEU A 261 -7.97 -19.80 6.18
CA LEU A 261 -8.60 -18.60 6.77
C LEU A 261 -7.57 -17.71 7.45
N GLY A 262 -6.67 -18.30 8.25
CA GLY A 262 -5.59 -17.53 8.90
C GLY A 262 -4.67 -16.84 7.88
N PHE A 263 -4.33 -17.51 6.79
CA PHE A 263 -3.55 -16.92 5.71
C PHE A 263 -4.28 -15.74 5.03
N ILE A 264 -5.57 -15.92 4.70
CA ILE A 264 -6.41 -14.87 4.11
C ILE A 264 -6.54 -13.68 5.06
N ILE A 265 -6.76 -13.93 6.35
CA ILE A 265 -6.87 -12.87 7.37
C ILE A 265 -5.56 -12.08 7.46
N GLY A 266 -4.41 -12.76 7.53
CA GLY A 266 -3.12 -12.10 7.57
C GLY A 266 -2.79 -11.32 6.31
N LEU A 267 -3.17 -11.85 5.13
CA LEU A 267 -3.01 -11.16 3.86
C LEU A 267 -3.85 -9.87 3.79
N PHE A 268 -5.11 -9.95 4.18
CA PHE A 268 -5.98 -8.77 4.24
C PHE A 268 -5.50 -7.76 5.29
N ASN A 269 -4.91 -8.22 6.40
CA ASN A 269 -4.37 -7.33 7.44
C ASN A 269 -3.26 -6.40 6.94
N LEU A 270 -2.68 -6.66 5.77
CA LEU A 270 -1.75 -5.72 5.11
C LEU A 270 -2.42 -4.38 4.75
N ILE A 271 -3.75 -4.31 4.68
CA ILE A 271 -4.51 -3.10 4.38
C ILE A 271 -5.22 -2.64 5.66
N PRO A 272 -4.77 -1.56 6.30
CA PRO A 272 -5.35 -1.09 7.56
C PRO A 272 -6.86 -0.83 7.46
N TYR A 273 -7.60 -1.23 8.48
CA TYR A 273 -9.06 -1.13 8.64
C TYR A 273 -9.87 -1.96 7.64
N PHE A 274 -9.64 -1.79 6.34
CA PHE A 274 -10.37 -2.51 5.28
C PHE A 274 -10.07 -4.00 5.32
N GLY A 275 -8.81 -4.35 5.55
CA GLY A 275 -8.40 -5.74 5.62
C GLY A 275 -9.10 -6.53 6.72
N ALA A 276 -9.18 -5.96 7.91
CA ALA A 276 -9.86 -6.58 9.04
C ALA A 276 -11.35 -6.83 8.74
N ILE A 277 -12.05 -5.86 8.12
CA ILE A 277 -13.47 -5.98 7.78
C ILE A 277 -13.69 -7.11 6.76
N PHE A 278 -12.93 -7.12 5.67
CA PHE A 278 -13.03 -8.18 4.65
C PHE A 278 -12.67 -9.55 5.21
N ALA A 279 -11.63 -9.63 6.05
CA ALA A 279 -11.21 -10.85 6.70
C ALA A 279 -12.33 -11.45 7.59
N VAL A 280 -12.98 -10.62 8.40
CA VAL A 280 -14.10 -11.03 9.25
C VAL A 280 -15.28 -11.56 8.42
N ILE A 281 -15.64 -10.84 7.36
CA ILE A 281 -16.73 -11.26 6.46
C ILE A 281 -16.44 -12.62 5.84
N VAL A 282 -15.24 -12.79 5.24
CA VAL A 282 -14.85 -14.04 4.58
C VAL A 282 -14.80 -15.21 5.57
N ALA A 283 -14.19 -15.01 6.74
CA ALA A 283 -14.09 -16.03 7.75
C ALA A 283 -15.47 -16.43 8.32
N ALA A 284 -16.34 -15.45 8.57
CA ALA A 284 -17.71 -15.71 9.04
C ALA A 284 -18.51 -16.52 8.02
N LEU A 285 -18.48 -16.11 6.75
CA LEU A 285 -19.23 -16.80 5.69
C LEU A 285 -18.78 -18.25 5.50
N ILE A 286 -17.45 -18.47 5.43
CA ILE A 286 -16.90 -19.82 5.29
C ILE A 286 -17.22 -20.67 6.53
N THR A 287 -17.11 -20.09 7.74
CA THR A 287 -17.40 -20.83 8.97
C THR A 287 -18.89 -21.16 9.13
N ILE A 288 -19.80 -20.24 8.73
CA ILE A 288 -21.23 -20.55 8.72
C ILE A 288 -21.52 -21.77 7.83
N LEU A 289 -20.93 -21.80 6.64
CA LEU A 289 -21.13 -22.91 5.70
C LEU A 289 -20.59 -24.23 6.22
N THR A 290 -19.41 -24.23 6.84
CA THR A 290 -18.66 -25.45 7.18
C THR A 290 -18.92 -25.99 8.59
N GLY A 291 -19.27 -25.12 9.53
CA GLY A 291 -19.39 -25.44 10.94
C GLY A 291 -20.68 -24.92 11.60
N GLY A 292 -21.55 -24.31 10.79
CA GLY A 292 -22.81 -23.76 11.28
C GLY A 292 -22.69 -22.43 12.02
N PHE A 293 -23.83 -21.87 12.35
CA PHE A 293 -23.93 -20.52 12.89
C PHE A 293 -23.29 -20.37 14.28
N LYS A 294 -23.46 -21.39 15.15
CA LYS A 294 -22.88 -21.36 16.49
C LYS A 294 -21.36 -21.26 16.45
N GLN A 295 -20.72 -22.05 15.59
CA GLN A 295 -19.26 -21.99 15.42
C GLN A 295 -18.83 -20.64 14.85
N ALA A 296 -19.56 -20.08 13.90
CA ALA A 296 -19.24 -18.77 13.31
C ALA A 296 -19.29 -17.64 14.34
N ILE A 297 -20.26 -17.64 15.26
CA ILE A 297 -20.31 -16.66 16.37
C ILE A 297 -19.06 -16.78 17.26
N ILE A 298 -18.66 -17.99 17.62
CA ILE A 298 -17.46 -18.22 18.44
C ILE A 298 -16.23 -17.69 17.71
N VAL A 299 -16.10 -17.99 16.42
CA VAL A 299 -15.00 -17.51 15.56
C VAL A 299 -14.99 -15.99 15.51
N LEU A 300 -16.14 -15.34 15.31
CA LEU A 300 -16.24 -13.88 15.29
C LEU A 300 -15.77 -13.25 16.61
N ILE A 301 -16.19 -13.82 17.75
CA ILE A 301 -15.77 -13.34 19.07
C ILE A 301 -14.25 -13.47 19.21
N VAL A 302 -13.69 -14.64 18.88
CA VAL A 302 -12.25 -14.89 18.98
C VAL A 302 -11.46 -13.98 18.02
N MET A 303 -11.94 -13.79 16.79
CA MET A 303 -11.35 -12.84 15.86
C MET A 303 -11.36 -11.41 16.40
N CYS A 304 -12.48 -10.96 16.98
CA CYS A 304 -12.55 -9.63 17.60
C CYS A 304 -11.55 -9.49 18.76
N ILE A 305 -11.41 -10.51 19.60
CA ILE A 305 -10.43 -10.50 20.70
C ILE A 305 -9.01 -10.40 20.14
N ILE A 306 -8.64 -11.21 19.16
CA ILE A 306 -7.30 -11.20 18.56
C ILE A 306 -7.06 -9.85 17.87
N GLN A 307 -8.04 -9.30 17.15
CA GLN A 307 -7.95 -7.98 16.54
C GLN A 307 -7.74 -6.86 17.57
N GLN A 308 -8.39 -6.96 18.76
CA GLN A 308 -8.15 -6.01 19.86
C GLN A 308 -6.75 -6.15 20.45
N ILE A 309 -6.26 -7.38 20.59
CA ILE A 309 -4.87 -7.65 21.03
C ILE A 309 -3.89 -7.10 19.99
N ASP A 310 -4.17 -7.30 18.72
CA ASP A 310 -3.36 -6.78 17.63
C ASP A 310 -3.31 -5.23 17.68
N ALA A 311 -4.46 -4.59 17.65
CA ALA A 311 -4.56 -3.13 17.63
C ALA A 311 -3.93 -2.43 18.85
N ASN A 312 -4.03 -3.04 20.04
CA ASN A 312 -3.60 -2.39 21.29
C ASN A 312 -2.25 -2.87 21.82
N ILE A 313 -1.78 -4.06 21.42
CA ILE A 313 -0.57 -4.66 21.98
C ILE A 313 0.47 -4.96 20.89
N ILE A 314 0.09 -5.67 19.82
CA ILE A 314 1.02 -6.19 18.82
C ILE A 314 1.47 -5.05 17.90
N ASN A 315 0.52 -4.40 17.24
CA ASN A 315 0.80 -3.32 16.29
C ASN A 315 1.62 -2.17 16.90
N PRO A 316 1.33 -1.63 18.12
CA PRO A 316 2.16 -0.59 18.74
C PRO A 316 3.59 -1.05 19.05
N ARG A 317 3.81 -2.35 19.32
CA ARG A 317 5.15 -2.90 19.57
C ARG A 317 5.96 -3.11 18.30
N ILE A 318 5.30 -3.47 17.21
CA ILE A 318 5.91 -3.65 15.90
C ILE A 318 6.19 -2.28 15.27
N THR A 319 5.22 -1.38 15.33
CA THR A 319 5.30 -0.03 14.78
C THR A 319 5.98 0.90 15.80
N SER A 320 7.31 0.81 15.91
CA SER A 320 8.13 1.59 16.86
C SER A 320 8.11 3.11 16.63
N SER A 321 7.37 3.60 15.66
CA SER A 321 7.17 5.02 15.41
C SER A 321 5.74 5.40 15.70
N LYS A 322 5.54 6.29 16.65
CA LYS A 322 4.32 7.09 16.78
C LYS A 322 4.18 7.95 15.51
N LEU A 323 3.69 7.34 14.44
CA LEU A 323 3.13 8.09 13.35
C LEU A 323 1.86 8.73 13.94
N ASN A 324 1.95 9.98 14.39
CA ASN A 324 0.80 10.75 14.89
C ASN A 324 -0.15 11.06 13.74
N VAL A 325 -0.80 10.01 13.23
CA VAL A 325 -1.70 10.08 12.09
C VAL A 325 -3.10 9.77 12.58
N SER A 326 -4.04 10.66 12.27
CA SER A 326 -5.44 10.41 12.62
C SER A 326 -5.99 9.19 11.86
N PRO A 327 -6.81 8.34 12.50
CA PRO A 327 -7.48 7.23 11.82
C PRO A 327 -8.25 7.67 10.56
N LEU A 328 -8.84 8.86 10.60
CA LEU A 328 -9.54 9.44 9.46
C LEU A 328 -8.63 9.61 8.23
N LEU A 329 -7.40 10.09 8.43
CA LEU A 329 -6.44 10.25 7.32
C LEU A 329 -6.05 8.90 6.73
N ILE A 330 -5.89 7.86 7.55
CA ILE A 330 -5.58 6.52 7.07
C ILE A 330 -6.73 5.99 6.20
N VAL A 331 -7.98 6.05 6.71
CA VAL A 331 -9.18 5.60 5.97
C VAL A 331 -9.33 6.39 4.67
N PHE A 332 -9.20 7.71 4.72
CA PHE A 332 -9.25 8.57 3.54
C PHE A 332 -8.19 8.17 2.50
N SER A 333 -6.93 8.04 2.93
CA SER A 333 -5.82 7.66 2.05
C SER A 333 -6.06 6.31 1.39
N VAL A 334 -6.45 5.28 2.18
CA VAL A 334 -6.70 3.93 1.67
C VAL A 334 -7.88 3.92 0.69
N THR A 335 -8.95 4.68 0.98
CA THR A 335 -10.11 4.78 0.08
C THR A 335 -9.71 5.41 -1.26
N VAL A 336 -9.01 6.54 -1.22
CA VAL A 336 -8.53 7.22 -2.44
C VAL A 336 -7.54 6.35 -3.20
N GLY A 337 -6.53 5.79 -2.49
CA GLY A 337 -5.54 4.92 -3.10
C GLY A 337 -6.17 3.69 -3.75
N GLY A 338 -7.17 3.10 -3.08
CA GLY A 338 -7.93 1.96 -3.60
C GLY A 338 -8.74 2.28 -4.85
N ALA A 339 -9.41 3.43 -4.86
CA ALA A 339 -10.23 3.86 -6.00
C ALA A 339 -9.40 4.08 -7.29
N TYR A 340 -8.18 4.62 -7.18
CA TYR A 340 -7.35 4.95 -8.34
C TYR A 340 -6.33 3.88 -8.72
N PHE A 341 -5.79 3.15 -7.74
CA PHE A 341 -4.67 2.22 -7.95
C PHE A 341 -4.95 0.80 -7.43
N GLY A 342 -6.20 0.49 -7.04
CA GLY A 342 -6.59 -0.82 -6.55
C GLY A 342 -5.86 -1.23 -5.27
N VAL A 343 -5.62 -2.54 -5.09
CA VAL A 343 -5.02 -3.12 -3.87
C VAL A 343 -3.62 -2.55 -3.59
N ILE A 344 -2.81 -2.37 -4.64
CA ILE A 344 -1.47 -1.76 -4.51
C ILE A 344 -1.58 -0.32 -4.01
N GLY A 345 -2.57 0.42 -4.53
CA GLY A 345 -2.87 1.77 -4.07
C GLY A 345 -3.27 1.82 -2.61
N MET A 346 -4.14 0.91 -2.15
CA MET A 346 -4.51 0.81 -0.73
C MET A 346 -3.30 0.61 0.18
N PHE A 347 -2.38 -0.27 -0.22
CA PHE A 347 -1.18 -0.59 0.54
C PHE A 347 -0.19 0.59 0.60
N LEU A 348 -0.02 1.31 -0.52
CA LEU A 348 0.88 2.47 -0.61
C LEU A 348 0.29 3.76 -0.04
N ALA A 349 -1.03 3.85 0.08
CA ALA A 349 -1.74 5.08 0.41
C ALA A 349 -1.38 5.66 1.78
N VAL A 350 -1.19 4.79 2.77
CA VAL A 350 -0.90 5.25 4.15
C VAL A 350 0.42 6.01 4.22
N PRO A 351 1.57 5.47 3.79
CA PRO A 351 2.82 6.22 3.85
C PRO A 351 2.81 7.48 2.97
N VAL A 352 2.11 7.45 1.83
CA VAL A 352 1.92 8.65 0.99
C VAL A 352 1.10 9.71 1.73
N GLY A 353 -0.03 9.32 2.33
CA GLY A 353 -0.87 10.23 3.11
C GLY A 353 -0.15 10.87 4.30
N VAL A 354 0.68 10.08 5.01
CA VAL A 354 1.51 10.58 6.12
C VAL A 354 2.54 11.60 5.62
N LEU A 355 3.19 11.32 4.49
CA LEU A 355 4.16 12.24 3.90
C LEU A 355 3.50 13.54 3.43
N LEU A 356 2.34 13.45 2.78
CA LEU A 356 1.56 14.63 2.37
C LEU A 356 1.11 15.46 3.56
N LYS A 357 0.65 14.82 4.64
CA LYS A 357 0.30 15.51 5.89
C LYS A 357 1.50 16.26 6.45
N LEU A 358 2.66 15.63 6.55
CA LEU A 358 3.89 16.25 7.03
C LEU A 358 4.28 17.48 6.20
N MET A 359 4.17 17.39 4.86
CA MET A 359 4.41 18.54 3.97
C MET A 359 3.41 19.67 4.19
N PHE A 360 2.15 19.33 4.46
CA PHE A 360 1.09 20.30 4.68
C PHE A 360 1.23 20.99 6.05
N ASP A 361 1.52 20.23 7.11
CA ASP A 361 1.78 20.77 8.46
C ASP A 361 2.97 21.75 8.42
N ASP A 362 4.08 21.39 7.78
CA ASP A 362 5.23 22.27 7.58
C ASP A 362 4.88 23.55 6.79
N TYR A 363 3.98 23.45 5.82
CA TYR A 363 3.54 24.62 5.07
C TYR A 363 2.76 25.58 5.93
N LEU A 364 1.82 25.07 6.75
CA LEU A 364 1.01 25.87 7.67
C LEU A 364 1.88 26.55 8.74
N ASP A 365 2.82 25.80 9.35
CA ASP A 365 3.73 26.33 10.36
C ASP A 365 4.60 27.46 9.82
N ASN A 366 5.15 27.29 8.63
CA ASN A 366 5.94 28.33 7.97
C ASN A 366 5.10 29.58 7.66
N LYS A 367 3.84 29.42 7.27
CA LYS A 367 2.93 30.54 7.01
C LYS A 367 2.62 31.31 8.32
N GLN A 368 2.27 30.58 9.38
CA GLN A 368 1.99 31.19 10.69
C GLN A 368 3.21 31.95 11.26
N GLN A 369 4.42 31.41 11.09
CA GLN A 369 5.64 32.09 11.52
C GLN A 369 5.87 33.39 10.74
N LYS A 370 5.63 33.39 9.42
CA LYS A 370 5.72 34.61 8.61
C LYS A 370 4.70 35.66 9.03
N ASP A 371 3.44 35.26 9.26
CA ASP A 371 2.37 36.16 9.66
C ASP A 371 2.64 36.78 11.06
N LYS A 372 3.24 36.02 11.97
CA LYS A 372 3.69 36.53 13.27
C LYS A 372 4.84 37.53 13.12
N SER A 373 5.84 37.21 12.31
CA SER A 373 6.99 38.08 12.10
C SER A 373 6.63 39.43 11.44
N ILE A 374 5.60 39.44 10.58
CA ILE A 374 5.07 40.68 10.00
C ILE A 374 4.36 41.50 11.06
N LYS A 375 3.45 40.89 11.85
CA LYS A 375 2.74 41.59 12.91
C LYS A 375 3.66 42.15 14.01
N ASP A 376 4.76 41.46 14.31
CA ASP A 376 5.72 41.93 15.30
C ASP A 376 6.53 43.10 14.73
N LYS A 377 6.90 43.11 13.48
CA LYS A 377 7.52 44.26 12.81
C LYS A 377 6.61 45.47 12.73
N ASP A 378 5.34 45.27 12.31
CA ASP A 378 4.35 46.36 12.27
C ASP A 378 4.17 47.03 13.67
N LYS A 379 4.23 46.20 14.73
CA LYS A 379 4.16 46.74 16.12
C LYS A 379 5.43 47.49 16.54
N GLU A 380 6.61 47.07 16.08
CA GLU A 380 7.86 47.77 16.33
C GLU A 380 7.89 49.10 15.57
N ASP A 381 7.48 49.12 14.32
CA ASP A 381 7.41 50.32 13.48
C ASP A 381 6.44 51.36 14.06
N ILE A 382 5.25 50.91 14.54
CA ILE A 382 4.27 51.80 15.22
C ILE A 382 4.88 52.42 16.49
N LYS A 383 5.55 51.62 17.33
CA LYS A 383 6.20 52.13 18.55
C LYS A 383 7.34 53.11 18.26
N GLU A 384 8.02 52.94 17.15
CA GLU A 384 9.09 53.84 16.73
C GLU A 384 8.51 55.18 16.26
N ILE A 385 7.39 55.14 15.52
CA ILE A 385 6.65 56.34 15.09
C ILE A 385 6.12 57.12 16.31
N GLU A 386 5.46 56.44 17.26
CA GLU A 386 4.96 57.08 18.50
C GLU A 386 6.08 57.77 19.29
N LYS A 387 7.26 57.16 19.43
CA LYS A 387 8.43 57.76 20.08
C LYS A 387 9.00 58.97 19.35
N ILE A 388 8.88 59.01 18.03
CA ILE A 388 9.34 60.15 17.21
C ILE A 388 8.36 61.32 17.33
N GLU A 389 7.05 61.05 17.44
CA GLU A 389 6.02 62.05 17.64
C GLU A 389 6.09 62.69 19.08
N GLU A 390 6.28 61.87 20.12
CA GLU A 390 6.50 62.38 21.48
C GLU A 390 7.71 63.32 21.57
N LYS A 391 8.82 62.98 20.89
CA LYS A 391 10.03 63.82 20.85
C LYS A 391 9.89 65.15 20.06
N LYS A 392 8.84 65.35 19.29
CA LYS A 392 8.57 66.60 18.56
C LYS A 392 7.64 67.53 19.29
N ILE A 393 7.04 67.12 20.38
CA ILE A 393 6.08 67.89 21.18
C ILE A 393 6.75 68.52 22.41
N ASP A 394 7.90 67.98 22.83
CA ASP A 394 8.82 68.60 23.79
C ASP A 394 9.84 69.53 23.09
#